data_a959a602477d22210f59cc55bede874e
#
_entry.id   a959a602477d22210f59cc55bede874e
#
_cell.length_a   1.000
_cell.length_b   1.000
_cell.length_c   1.000
_cell.angle_alpha   90.00
_cell.angle_beta   90.00
_cell.angle_gamma   90.00
#
_symmetry.space_group_name_H-M   'P 1'
#
loop_
_entity.id
_entity.type
_entity.pdbx_description
1 polymer ?
#
loop_
_entity_poly.entity_id
_entity_poly.type
_entity_poly.pdbx_seq_one_letter_code
_entity_poly.pdbx_strand_id
1 'polypeptide(L)'
;SDWSSDVCSSDLMTTTFKVYEILGARMEGNTLLRKHQYEYTENDIGRKIEQNKIKNQSQILKNIRGKNQIMKEGIELLDKMVVQLEQQLEYLEVMGIEGNAARVYFSRVFDNVDWKGRKPRIKNDYVNVTLDIGYTMLFNIVDAILQVYGFDTYYGVFHKCFYMRKSLVCDLMEPIRPVVDYQVRKSINLGQCKENDFEVVNNRWCLKYKSNPQYIQFLMNAILEYKDDIFLYIQQYYRFFMKRKSVSEIPVFIIH
;
A
#
# COMPACT_ATOMS: atom_id res chain seq x y z
N SER A 1 1.15 -13.67 -12.32
CA SER A 1 0.24 -14.44 -11.45
C SER A 1 -0.66 -13.49 -10.70
N ASP A 2 -1.94 -13.68 -10.85
CA ASP A 2 -3.07 -12.84 -10.54
C ASP A 2 -3.17 -12.32 -9.12
N TRP A 3 -3.10 -11.00 -8.96
CA TRP A 3 -3.49 -10.33 -7.72
C TRP A 3 -5.02 -10.23 -7.56
N SER A 4 -5.77 -10.36 -8.64
CA SER A 4 -7.23 -10.20 -8.64
C SER A 4 -7.99 -11.49 -8.37
N SER A 5 -7.40 -12.66 -8.66
CA SER A 5 -8.08 -13.94 -8.51
C SER A 5 -7.87 -14.61 -7.15
N ASP A 6 -6.84 -14.19 -6.37
CA ASP A 6 -6.50 -14.81 -5.09
C ASP A 6 -6.91 -14.02 -3.85
N VAL A 7 -7.55 -12.87 -4.03
CA VAL A 7 -8.35 -12.29 -2.94
C VAL A 7 -9.59 -13.16 -2.86
N CYS A 8 -9.51 -14.17 -2.00
CA CYS A 8 -10.59 -15.11 -1.82
C CYS A 8 -11.87 -14.32 -1.58
N SER A 9 -12.84 -14.44 -2.47
CA SER A 9 -14.13 -13.76 -2.36
C SER A 9 -14.83 -14.05 -1.00
N SER A 10 -14.45 -15.16 -0.35
CA SER A 10 -14.86 -15.51 1.00
C SER A 10 -14.29 -14.60 2.09
N ASP A 11 -13.08 -14.03 1.89
CA ASP A 11 -12.46 -13.13 2.88
C ASP A 11 -13.04 -11.70 2.81
N LEU A 12 -13.67 -11.37 1.69
CA LEU A 12 -14.30 -10.05 1.42
C LEU A 12 -15.81 -10.07 1.60
N MET A 13 -16.43 -11.23 1.84
CA MET A 13 -17.88 -11.32 1.95
C MET A 13 -18.47 -10.58 3.14
N THR A 14 -17.65 -10.15 4.08
CA THR A 14 -18.10 -9.38 5.27
C THR A 14 -17.89 -7.88 5.12
N THR A 15 -17.23 -7.41 4.07
CA THR A 15 -17.02 -5.99 3.84
C THR A 15 -17.93 -5.50 2.72
N THR A 16 -18.96 -4.78 3.07
CA THR A 16 -19.92 -4.08 2.20
C THR A 16 -19.26 -2.96 1.36
N PHE A 17 -17.99 -3.08 0.98
CA PHE A 17 -17.27 -2.07 0.19
C PHE A 17 -17.40 -2.26 -1.32
N LYS A 18 -18.62 -2.47 -1.81
CA LYS A 18 -18.96 -2.33 -3.22
C LYS A 18 -19.58 -0.96 -3.55
N VAL A 19 -19.23 0.07 -2.79
CA VAL A 19 -19.75 1.43 -3.00
C VAL A 19 -19.34 2.00 -4.37
N TYR A 20 -18.23 1.53 -4.93
CA TYR A 20 -17.74 1.96 -6.24
C TYR A 20 -18.63 1.54 -7.42
N GLU A 21 -19.44 0.49 -7.29
CA GLU A 21 -20.37 0.07 -8.37
C GLU A 21 -21.47 1.12 -8.59
N ILE A 22 -21.77 1.93 -7.59
CA ILE A 22 -22.80 2.99 -7.68
C ILE A 22 -22.26 4.25 -8.37
N LEU A 23 -20.94 4.49 -8.30
CA LEU A 23 -20.31 5.72 -8.78
C LEU A 23 -19.70 5.59 -10.18
N GLY A 24 -19.42 4.39 -10.67
CA GLY A 24 -18.69 4.12 -11.92
C GLY A 24 -19.31 4.74 -13.16
N ALA A 25 -20.62 4.69 -13.30
CA ALA A 25 -21.32 5.06 -14.52
C ALA A 25 -21.15 6.54 -14.94
N ARG A 26 -20.84 7.45 -14.03
CA ARG A 26 -20.70 8.89 -14.36
C ARG A 26 -19.29 9.32 -14.72
N MET A 27 -18.26 8.60 -14.30
CA MET A 27 -16.85 8.99 -14.47
C MET A 27 -16.14 8.20 -15.58
N GLU A 28 -16.75 7.19 -16.16
CA GLU A 28 -16.25 6.43 -17.30
C GLU A 28 -15.94 7.31 -18.53
N GLY A 29 -16.58 8.48 -18.61
CA GLY A 29 -16.41 9.44 -19.70
C GLY A 29 -15.19 10.36 -19.60
N ASN A 30 -14.28 10.22 -18.61
CA ASN A 30 -13.10 11.08 -18.52
C ASN A 30 -11.99 10.64 -19.50
N THR A 31 -12.31 10.71 -20.80
CA THR A 31 -11.42 10.29 -21.89
C THR A 31 -10.15 11.12 -21.97
N LEU A 32 -10.20 12.40 -21.61
CA LEU A 32 -9.03 13.28 -21.62
C LEU A 32 -8.00 12.85 -20.57
N LEU A 33 -8.46 12.52 -19.36
CA LEU A 33 -7.59 11.98 -18.30
C LEU A 33 -6.89 10.70 -18.74
N ARG A 34 -7.67 9.75 -19.29
CA ARG A 34 -7.14 8.47 -19.76
C ARG A 34 -6.16 8.65 -20.91
N LYS A 35 -6.44 9.59 -21.83
CA LYS A 35 -5.49 9.95 -22.89
C LYS A 35 -4.15 10.42 -22.30
N HIS A 36 -4.18 11.36 -21.33
CA HIS A 36 -2.96 11.83 -20.67
C HIS A 36 -2.25 10.71 -19.89
N GLN A 37 -3.01 9.81 -19.26
CA GLN A 37 -2.47 8.65 -18.56
C GLN A 37 -1.72 7.70 -19.51
N TYR A 38 -2.28 7.43 -20.69
CA TYR A 38 -1.67 6.53 -21.68
C TYR A 38 -0.50 7.15 -22.43
N GLU A 39 -0.49 8.47 -22.60
CA GLU A 39 0.62 9.22 -23.21
C GLU A 39 1.85 9.27 -22.30
N TYR A 40 1.70 8.98 -21.00
CA TYR A 40 2.81 8.99 -20.07
C TYR A 40 3.58 7.67 -20.12
N THR A 41 4.83 7.74 -20.57
CA THR A 41 5.69 6.56 -20.80
C THR A 41 6.97 6.55 -19.95
N GLU A 42 7.21 7.60 -19.15
CA GLU A 42 8.43 7.75 -18.37
C GLU A 42 8.39 7.00 -17.04
N ASN A 43 9.54 6.54 -16.55
CA ASN A 43 9.65 5.82 -15.28
C ASN A 43 9.64 6.73 -14.04
N ASP A 44 9.67 8.05 -14.24
CA ASP A 44 9.88 9.02 -13.16
C ASP A 44 8.75 9.06 -12.12
N ILE A 45 7.49 8.90 -12.55
CA ILE A 45 6.36 8.87 -11.60
C ILE A 45 6.51 7.65 -10.68
N GLY A 46 6.77 6.48 -11.25
CA GLY A 46 6.96 5.24 -10.47
C GLY A 46 8.10 5.37 -9.46
N ARG A 47 9.24 5.91 -9.89
CA ARG A 47 10.40 6.18 -9.03
C ARG A 47 10.05 7.11 -7.87
N LYS A 48 9.29 8.19 -8.12
CA LYS A 48 8.84 9.13 -7.07
C LYS A 48 7.84 8.51 -6.11
N ILE A 49 6.97 7.63 -6.57
CA ILE A 49 6.05 6.87 -5.72
C ILE A 49 6.84 5.97 -4.77
N GLU A 50 7.82 5.21 -5.28
CA GLU A 50 8.67 4.35 -4.45
C GLU A 50 9.53 5.15 -3.49
N GLN A 51 10.08 6.30 -3.92
CA GLN A 51 10.78 7.22 -3.03
C GLN A 51 9.88 7.66 -1.86
N ASN A 52 8.64 8.03 -2.14
CA ASN A 52 7.66 8.44 -1.13
C ASN A 52 7.31 7.29 -0.17
N LYS A 53 7.12 6.07 -0.68
CA LYS A 53 6.93 4.87 0.15
C LYS A 53 8.08 4.67 1.13
N ILE A 54 9.32 4.67 0.64
CA ILE A 54 10.50 4.44 1.49
C ILE A 54 10.66 5.57 2.52
N LYS A 55 10.38 6.81 2.15
CA LYS A 55 10.36 7.94 3.07
C LYS A 55 9.33 7.74 4.20
N ASN A 56 8.14 7.26 3.87
CA ASN A 56 7.10 6.97 4.85
C ASN A 56 7.45 5.75 5.72
N GLN A 57 8.10 4.73 5.16
CA GLN A 57 8.65 3.61 5.94
C GLN A 57 9.68 4.09 6.96
N SER A 58 10.61 4.95 6.56
CA SER A 58 11.57 5.58 7.47
C SER A 58 10.86 6.39 8.56
N GLN A 59 9.84 7.17 8.20
CA GLN A 59 9.05 7.95 9.16
C GLN A 59 8.35 7.07 10.19
N ILE A 60 7.74 5.94 9.77
CA ILE A 60 7.16 4.98 10.72
C ILE A 60 8.20 4.46 11.72
N LEU A 61 9.39 4.08 11.26
CA LEU A 61 10.45 3.66 12.18
C LEU A 61 10.87 4.79 13.11
N LYS A 62 10.90 6.04 12.62
CA LYS A 62 11.17 7.23 13.45
C LYS A 62 10.09 7.47 14.52
N ASN A 63 8.86 7.08 14.28
CA ASN A 63 7.74 7.23 15.23
C ASN A 63 7.72 6.14 16.32
N ILE A 64 8.41 5.01 16.12
CA ILE A 64 8.49 3.93 17.13
C ILE A 64 9.30 4.42 18.34
N ARG A 65 8.75 4.21 19.54
CA ARG A 65 9.44 4.53 20.82
C ARG A 65 10.42 3.43 21.21
N GLY A 66 11.48 3.78 21.94
CA GLY A 66 12.45 2.80 22.46
C GLY A 66 13.33 2.17 21.37
N LYS A 67 13.75 2.95 20.37
CA LYS A 67 14.61 2.48 19.27
C LYS A 67 15.95 1.94 19.77
N ASN A 68 16.24 0.70 19.41
CA ASN A 68 17.56 0.11 19.57
C ASN A 68 18.52 0.58 18.45
N GLN A 69 19.81 0.23 18.58
CA GLN A 69 20.83 0.62 17.59
C GLN A 69 20.52 0.07 16.19
N ILE A 70 20.03 -1.16 16.11
CA ILE A 70 19.69 -1.82 14.85
C ILE A 70 18.55 -1.06 14.10
N MET A 71 17.58 -0.54 14.85
CA MET A 71 16.50 0.27 14.26
C MET A 71 17.02 1.62 13.74
N LYS A 72 17.93 2.28 14.48
CA LYS A 72 18.56 3.53 14.00
C LYS A 72 19.34 3.33 12.72
N GLU A 73 20.14 2.26 12.64
CA GLU A 73 20.85 1.88 11.41
C GLU A 73 19.88 1.60 10.25
N GLY A 74 18.74 0.95 10.51
CA GLY A 74 17.71 0.73 9.54
C GLY A 74 17.12 2.04 8.99
N ILE A 75 16.87 3.02 9.84
CA ILE A 75 16.40 4.36 9.44
C ILE A 75 17.44 5.05 8.54
N GLU A 76 18.71 5.03 8.93
CA GLU A 76 19.79 5.63 8.14
C GLU A 76 19.93 4.97 6.74
N LEU A 77 19.77 3.64 6.68
CA LEU A 77 19.79 2.91 5.40
C LEU A 77 18.63 3.32 4.51
N LEU A 78 17.40 3.41 5.06
CA LEU A 78 16.23 3.85 4.30
C LEU A 78 16.40 5.30 3.83
N ASP A 79 16.88 6.21 4.68
CA ASP A 79 17.12 7.60 4.31
C ASP A 79 18.17 7.72 3.17
N LYS A 80 19.23 6.89 3.17
CA LYS A 80 20.19 6.80 2.07
C LYS A 80 19.53 6.32 0.77
N MET A 81 18.63 5.33 0.83
CA MET A 81 17.91 4.84 -0.33
C MET A 81 16.95 5.89 -0.90
N VAL A 82 16.34 6.72 -0.05
CA VAL A 82 15.53 7.88 -0.49
C VAL A 82 16.38 8.84 -1.32
N VAL A 83 17.61 9.14 -0.88
CA VAL A 83 18.54 10.01 -1.63
C VAL A 83 19.00 9.36 -2.94
N GLN A 84 19.25 8.05 -2.95
CA GLN A 84 19.59 7.34 -4.21
C GLN A 84 18.49 7.46 -5.26
N LEU A 85 17.21 7.42 -4.84
CA LEU A 85 16.06 7.57 -5.73
C LEU A 85 15.84 9.02 -6.24
N GLU A 86 16.63 9.99 -5.81
CA GLU A 86 16.64 11.33 -6.42
C GLU A 86 17.35 11.35 -7.78
N GLN A 87 18.25 10.40 -8.01
CA GLN A 87 18.96 10.25 -9.26
C GLN A 87 18.04 9.68 -10.35
N GLN A 88 18.39 9.91 -11.61
CA GLN A 88 17.72 9.26 -12.72
C GLN A 88 18.19 7.81 -12.79
N LEU A 89 17.28 6.87 -12.57
CA LEU A 89 17.55 5.42 -12.46
C LEU A 89 16.67 4.66 -13.44
N GLU A 90 17.21 3.57 -13.93
CA GLU A 90 16.45 2.61 -14.73
C GLU A 90 15.46 1.83 -13.86
N TYR A 91 14.40 1.31 -14.47
CA TYR A 91 13.33 0.59 -13.78
C TYR A 91 13.83 -0.55 -12.87
N LEU A 92 14.79 -1.35 -13.35
CA LEU A 92 15.35 -2.47 -12.58
C LEU A 92 16.16 -2.01 -11.36
N GLU A 93 16.82 -0.85 -11.45
CA GLU A 93 17.55 -0.25 -10.33
C GLU A 93 16.59 0.22 -9.24
N VAL A 94 15.49 0.87 -9.63
CA VAL A 94 14.42 1.29 -8.71
C VAL A 94 13.81 0.08 -8.00
N MET A 95 13.51 -1.01 -8.73
CA MET A 95 13.02 -2.25 -8.14
C MET A 95 14.02 -2.88 -7.16
N GLY A 96 15.31 -2.84 -7.48
CA GLY A 96 16.37 -3.35 -6.62
C GLY A 96 16.46 -2.58 -5.30
N ILE A 97 16.35 -1.24 -5.36
CA ILE A 97 16.33 -0.37 -4.16
C ILE A 97 15.06 -0.64 -3.35
N GLU A 98 13.89 -0.73 -3.99
CA GLU A 98 12.61 -1.04 -3.35
C GLU A 98 12.66 -2.37 -2.57
N GLY A 99 13.14 -3.43 -3.22
CA GLY A 99 13.26 -4.74 -2.59
C GLY A 99 14.22 -4.75 -1.38
N ASN A 100 15.33 -4.00 -1.47
CA ASN A 100 16.25 -3.83 -0.35
C ASN A 100 15.61 -3.02 0.79
N ALA A 101 14.92 -1.92 0.46
CA ALA A 101 14.21 -1.10 1.44
C ALA A 101 13.13 -1.90 2.17
N ALA A 102 12.33 -2.70 1.44
CA ALA A 102 11.32 -3.57 2.03
C ALA A 102 11.95 -4.57 3.02
N ARG A 103 13.07 -5.20 2.68
CA ARG A 103 13.77 -6.13 3.57
C ARG A 103 14.28 -5.45 4.85
N VAL A 104 14.89 -4.26 4.73
CA VAL A 104 15.35 -3.47 5.87
C VAL A 104 14.16 -3.06 6.72
N TYR A 105 13.13 -2.49 6.14
CA TYR A 105 11.94 -2.00 6.83
C TYR A 105 11.21 -3.10 7.60
N PHE A 106 10.82 -4.18 6.92
CA PHE A 106 10.04 -5.25 7.54
C PHE A 106 10.79 -5.97 8.66
N SER A 107 12.11 -6.09 8.57
CA SER A 107 12.92 -6.66 9.65
C SER A 107 13.02 -5.73 10.89
N ARG A 108 12.65 -4.46 10.78
CA ARG A 108 12.69 -3.48 11.86
C ARG A 108 11.30 -3.16 12.41
N VAL A 109 10.31 -2.98 11.54
CA VAL A 109 8.95 -2.65 11.97
C VAL A 109 8.30 -3.79 12.79
N PHE A 110 8.72 -5.04 12.62
CA PHE A 110 8.26 -6.21 13.38
C PHE A 110 9.36 -6.87 14.21
N ASP A 111 10.33 -6.08 14.73
CA ASP A 111 11.43 -6.56 15.57
C ASP A 111 11.01 -7.14 16.93
N ASN A 112 9.77 -6.88 17.33
CA ASN A 112 9.14 -7.36 18.56
C ASN A 112 8.40 -8.68 18.41
N VAL A 113 8.40 -9.28 17.21
CA VAL A 113 7.71 -10.52 16.87
C VAL A 113 8.69 -11.50 16.25
N ASP A 114 8.65 -12.77 16.64
CA ASP A 114 9.38 -13.83 15.92
C ASP A 114 8.71 -14.06 14.55
N TRP A 115 9.05 -13.22 13.60
CA TRP A 115 8.46 -13.18 12.29
C TRP A 115 9.51 -13.35 11.18
N LYS A 116 9.22 -14.26 10.24
CA LYS A 116 10.15 -14.63 9.14
C LYS A 116 10.11 -13.69 7.94
N GLY A 117 9.49 -12.52 8.10
CA GLY A 117 9.42 -11.50 7.08
C GLY A 117 8.18 -11.56 6.19
N ARG A 118 8.02 -10.53 5.35
CA ARG A 118 6.88 -10.38 4.45
C ARG A 118 6.89 -11.45 3.36
N LYS A 119 5.85 -12.26 3.31
CA LYS A 119 5.60 -13.27 2.28
C LYS A 119 4.21 -13.09 1.69
N PRO A 120 4.07 -12.21 0.69
CA PRO A 120 2.78 -11.94 0.07
C PRO A 120 2.12 -13.22 -0.44
N ARG A 121 0.81 -13.37 -0.27
CA ARG A 121 -0.03 -14.44 -0.80
C ARG A 121 0.14 -15.84 -0.16
N ILE A 122 1.23 -16.11 0.56
CA ILE A 122 1.49 -17.46 1.08
C ILE A 122 0.63 -17.75 2.31
N LYS A 123 0.20 -16.72 3.05
CA LYS A 123 -0.63 -16.84 4.28
C LYS A 123 -0.06 -17.87 5.26
N ASN A 124 1.25 -17.79 5.52
CA ASN A 124 1.97 -18.75 6.34
C ASN A 124 2.08 -18.38 7.82
N ASP A 125 1.58 -17.21 8.21
CA ASP A 125 1.54 -16.72 9.58
C ASP A 125 0.46 -15.64 9.75
N TYR A 126 0.10 -15.36 11.00
CA TYR A 126 -0.96 -14.43 11.35
C TYR A 126 -0.62 -12.96 11.01
N VAL A 127 0.68 -12.57 11.04
CA VAL A 127 1.13 -11.21 10.69
C VAL A 127 0.91 -10.96 9.21
N ASN A 128 1.34 -11.90 8.34
CA ASN A 128 1.15 -11.80 6.90
C ASN A 128 -0.34 -11.76 6.51
N VAL A 129 -1.19 -12.57 7.17
CA VAL A 129 -2.64 -12.53 6.93
C VAL A 129 -3.24 -11.19 7.35
N THR A 130 -2.86 -10.65 8.51
CA THR A 130 -3.36 -9.35 8.98
C THR A 130 -2.95 -8.22 8.05
N LEU A 131 -1.70 -8.22 7.57
CA LEU A 131 -1.22 -7.26 6.56
C LEU A 131 -2.01 -7.37 5.25
N ASP A 132 -2.28 -8.59 4.78
CA ASP A 132 -3.06 -8.81 3.55
C ASP A 132 -4.49 -8.27 3.69
N ILE A 133 -5.14 -8.45 4.85
CA ILE A 133 -6.47 -7.89 5.13
C ILE A 133 -6.41 -6.34 5.05
N GLY A 134 -5.48 -5.72 5.77
CA GLY A 134 -5.34 -4.27 5.79
C GLY A 134 -5.01 -3.68 4.41
N TYR A 135 -4.12 -4.32 3.66
CA TYR A 135 -3.80 -3.89 2.30
C TYR A 135 -4.98 -4.06 1.34
N THR A 136 -5.80 -5.08 1.51
CA THR A 136 -7.03 -5.25 0.71
C THR A 136 -8.03 -4.13 0.99
N MET A 137 -8.19 -3.75 2.26
CA MET A 137 -9.07 -2.63 2.64
C MET A 137 -8.56 -1.32 2.04
N LEU A 138 -7.26 -1.04 2.16
CA LEU A 138 -6.63 0.14 1.58
C LEU A 138 -6.77 0.16 0.05
N PHE A 139 -6.53 -0.99 -0.60
CA PHE A 139 -6.69 -1.15 -2.04
C PHE A 139 -8.10 -0.75 -2.50
N ASN A 140 -9.14 -1.23 -1.82
CA ASN A 140 -10.52 -0.92 -2.18
C ASN A 140 -10.85 0.57 -2.03
N ILE A 141 -10.30 1.24 -1.00
CA ILE A 141 -10.49 2.68 -0.80
C ILE A 141 -9.80 3.47 -1.92
N VAL A 142 -8.55 3.16 -2.22
CA VAL A 142 -7.79 3.83 -3.28
C VAL A 142 -8.45 3.60 -4.65
N ASP A 143 -8.87 2.36 -4.94
CA ASP A 143 -9.58 2.02 -6.17
C ASP A 143 -10.87 2.82 -6.33
N ALA A 144 -11.68 2.90 -5.27
CA ALA A 144 -12.92 3.67 -5.30
C ALA A 144 -12.66 5.16 -5.62
N ILE A 145 -11.67 5.78 -4.98
CA ILE A 145 -11.34 7.19 -5.21
C ILE A 145 -10.81 7.41 -6.64
N LEU A 146 -9.95 6.52 -7.15
CA LEU A 146 -9.45 6.60 -8.52
C LEU A 146 -10.57 6.51 -9.55
N GLN A 147 -11.55 5.65 -9.33
CA GLN A 147 -12.72 5.52 -10.20
C GLN A 147 -13.60 6.77 -10.15
N VAL A 148 -13.73 7.45 -9.00
CA VAL A 148 -14.45 8.74 -8.90
C VAL A 148 -13.86 9.79 -9.84
N TYR A 149 -12.53 9.80 -10.04
CA TYR A 149 -11.88 10.72 -10.98
C TYR A 149 -11.87 10.21 -12.43
N GLY A 150 -12.22 8.95 -12.67
CA GLY A 150 -12.31 8.34 -14.01
C GLY A 150 -10.99 7.83 -14.56
N PHE A 151 -10.00 7.55 -13.71
CA PHE A 151 -8.76 6.87 -14.12
C PHE A 151 -9.04 5.48 -14.70
N ASP A 152 -8.19 5.05 -15.62
CA ASP A 152 -8.02 3.63 -15.90
C ASP A 152 -7.15 3.01 -14.78
N THR A 153 -7.78 2.28 -13.88
CA THR A 153 -7.10 1.68 -12.73
C THR A 153 -6.17 0.53 -13.10
N TYR A 154 -6.30 -0.03 -14.31
CA TYR A 154 -5.45 -1.11 -14.82
C TYR A 154 -4.14 -0.59 -15.41
N TYR A 155 -4.08 0.67 -15.83
CA TYR A 155 -2.89 1.28 -16.41
C TYR A 155 -2.00 1.91 -15.32
N GLY A 156 -1.01 1.14 -14.84
CA GLY A 156 -0.05 1.58 -13.82
C GLY A 156 1.10 2.39 -14.40
N VAL A 157 1.83 3.08 -13.51
CA VAL A 157 3.01 3.92 -13.85
C VAL A 157 4.33 3.29 -13.42
N PHE A 158 4.29 2.34 -12.49
CA PHE A 158 5.45 1.58 -12.02
C PHE A 158 5.26 0.08 -12.24
N HIS A 159 4.17 -0.48 -11.72
CA HIS A 159 3.85 -1.86 -11.99
C HIS A 159 3.42 -2.03 -13.44
N LYS A 160 4.15 -2.86 -14.20
CA LYS A 160 3.79 -3.17 -15.59
C LYS A 160 2.36 -3.69 -15.67
N CYS A 161 1.66 -3.31 -16.74
CA CYS A 161 0.32 -3.79 -17.00
C CYS A 161 0.30 -5.33 -17.05
N PHE A 162 -0.60 -5.92 -16.29
CA PHE A 162 -0.81 -7.35 -16.25
C PHE A 162 -2.31 -7.64 -16.34
N TYR A 163 -2.68 -8.72 -17.01
CA TYR A 163 -4.08 -9.07 -17.21
C TYR A 163 -4.87 -9.07 -15.89
N MET A 164 -5.98 -8.35 -15.85
CA MET A 164 -6.89 -8.17 -14.71
C MET A 164 -6.28 -7.55 -13.44
N ARG A 165 -5.04 -7.04 -13.46
CA ARG A 165 -4.45 -6.36 -12.31
C ARG A 165 -4.66 -4.86 -12.38
N LYS A 166 -5.27 -4.28 -11.37
CA LYS A 166 -5.42 -2.82 -11.21
C LYS A 166 -4.08 -2.20 -10.79
N SER A 167 -3.15 -2.12 -11.74
CA SER A 167 -1.76 -1.72 -11.50
C SER A 167 -1.63 -0.31 -10.93
N LEU A 168 -2.47 0.65 -11.37
CA LEU A 168 -2.44 2.01 -10.83
C LEU A 168 -2.86 2.05 -9.36
N VAL A 169 -3.83 1.23 -8.96
CA VAL A 169 -4.22 1.13 -7.54
C VAL A 169 -3.04 0.63 -6.71
N CYS A 170 -2.34 -0.41 -7.21
CA CYS A 170 -1.15 -0.93 -6.55
C CYS A 170 -0.07 0.15 -6.40
N ASP A 171 0.17 0.95 -7.46
CA ASP A 171 1.16 2.02 -7.45
C ASP A 171 0.82 3.10 -6.42
N LEU A 172 -0.40 3.64 -6.47
CA LEU A 172 -0.77 4.78 -5.63
C LEU A 172 -1.02 4.41 -4.15
N MET A 173 -1.26 3.15 -3.84
CA MET A 173 -1.34 2.72 -2.45
C MET A 173 0.04 2.50 -1.78
N GLU A 174 1.13 2.38 -2.56
CA GLU A 174 2.47 2.10 -2.01
C GLU A 174 2.92 3.09 -0.92
N PRO A 175 2.82 4.41 -1.09
CA PRO A 175 3.19 5.36 -0.04
C PRO A 175 2.30 5.31 1.21
N ILE A 176 1.10 4.71 1.11
CA ILE A 176 0.11 4.65 2.20
C ILE A 176 0.26 3.34 3.00
N ARG A 177 0.79 2.27 2.40
CA ARG A 177 0.96 0.96 3.06
C ARG A 177 1.58 1.01 4.45
N PRO A 178 2.58 1.86 4.73
CA PRO A 178 3.19 1.93 6.06
C PRO A 178 2.21 2.29 7.19
N VAL A 179 1.07 2.94 6.89
CA VAL A 179 -0.01 3.18 7.86
C VAL A 179 -0.58 1.86 8.37
N VAL A 180 -0.85 0.92 7.45
CA VAL A 180 -1.33 -0.43 7.80
C VAL A 180 -0.28 -1.19 8.60
N ASP A 181 0.99 -1.14 8.17
CA ASP A 181 2.09 -1.84 8.82
C ASP A 181 2.23 -1.40 10.29
N TYR A 182 2.19 -0.09 10.51
CA TYR A 182 2.27 0.48 11.85
C TYR A 182 1.08 0.09 12.72
N GLN A 183 -0.13 0.07 12.16
CA GLN A 183 -1.32 -0.37 12.89
C GLN A 183 -1.23 -1.85 13.25
N VAL A 184 -0.75 -2.72 12.35
CA VAL A 184 -0.56 -4.15 12.68
C VAL A 184 0.44 -4.31 13.82
N ARG A 185 1.61 -3.63 13.77
CA ARG A 185 2.57 -3.59 14.87
C ARG A 185 1.90 -3.15 16.19
N LYS A 186 1.17 -2.02 16.15
CA LYS A 186 0.48 -1.47 17.31
C LYS A 186 -0.52 -2.47 17.89
N SER A 187 -1.30 -3.13 17.04
CA SER A 187 -2.31 -4.11 17.45
C SER A 187 -1.70 -5.37 18.08
N ILE A 188 -0.53 -5.81 17.59
CA ILE A 188 0.23 -6.90 18.20
C ILE A 188 0.72 -6.49 19.60
N ASN A 189 1.30 -5.30 19.74
CA ASN A 189 1.79 -4.80 21.02
C ASN A 189 0.70 -4.64 22.08
N LEU A 190 -0.50 -4.26 21.64
CA LEU A 190 -1.68 -4.11 22.50
C LEU A 190 -2.41 -5.44 22.75
N GLY A 191 -1.94 -6.54 22.18
CA GLY A 191 -2.60 -7.83 22.27
C GLY A 191 -3.97 -7.88 21.60
N GLN A 192 -4.22 -7.02 20.64
CA GLN A 192 -5.42 -7.00 19.79
C GLN A 192 -5.30 -7.94 18.59
N CYS A 193 -4.07 -8.22 18.16
CA CYS A 193 -3.75 -9.17 17.10
C CYS A 193 -2.93 -10.30 17.71
N LYS A 194 -3.48 -11.52 17.72
CA LYS A 194 -2.89 -12.70 18.37
C LYS A 194 -2.96 -13.91 17.46
N GLU A 195 -1.98 -14.78 17.56
CA GLU A 195 -1.94 -16.06 16.85
C GLU A 195 -3.20 -16.90 17.08
N ASN A 196 -3.72 -16.92 18.31
CA ASN A 196 -4.93 -17.67 18.69
C ASN A 196 -6.22 -17.20 17.99
N ASP A 197 -6.22 -16.04 17.35
CA ASP A 197 -7.36 -15.54 16.58
C ASP A 197 -7.45 -16.17 15.19
N PHE A 198 -6.45 -16.97 14.81
CA PHE A 198 -6.33 -17.63 13.53
C PHE A 198 -6.47 -19.14 13.65
N GLU A 199 -6.72 -19.77 12.53
CA GLU A 199 -6.73 -21.22 12.35
C GLU A 199 -6.05 -21.57 11.02
N VAL A 200 -5.56 -22.80 10.90
CA VAL A 200 -4.93 -23.28 9.68
C VAL A 200 -5.93 -24.15 8.90
N VAL A 201 -6.31 -23.68 7.73
CA VAL A 201 -7.20 -24.38 6.80
C VAL A 201 -6.46 -24.62 5.52
N ASN A 202 -6.35 -25.86 5.05
CA ASN A 202 -5.64 -26.22 3.82
C ASN A 202 -4.19 -25.65 3.74
N ASN A 203 -3.44 -25.76 4.82
CA ASN A 203 -2.07 -25.23 4.98
C ASN A 203 -1.97 -23.69 4.85
N ARG A 204 -3.07 -22.97 5.00
CA ARG A 204 -3.09 -21.49 5.01
C ARG A 204 -3.66 -20.99 6.33
N TRP A 205 -3.05 -19.95 6.87
CA TRP A 205 -3.60 -19.25 8.03
C TRP A 205 -4.81 -18.42 7.62
N CYS A 206 -5.90 -18.58 8.35
CA CYS A 206 -7.15 -17.86 8.14
C CYS A 206 -7.60 -17.23 9.46
N LEU A 207 -8.05 -15.98 9.41
CA LEU A 207 -8.65 -15.33 10.57
C LEU A 207 -9.96 -16.00 10.91
N LYS A 208 -10.17 -16.36 12.18
CA LYS A 208 -11.43 -16.95 12.67
C LYS A 208 -12.58 -15.96 12.51
N TYR A 209 -13.72 -16.43 12.06
CA TYR A 209 -14.90 -15.60 11.80
C TYR A 209 -15.27 -14.68 12.97
N LYS A 210 -15.24 -15.20 14.20
CA LYS A 210 -15.56 -14.42 15.41
C LYS A 210 -14.62 -13.26 15.68
N SER A 211 -13.40 -13.30 15.17
CA SER A 211 -12.37 -12.24 15.33
C SER A 211 -12.44 -11.18 14.23
N ASN A 212 -13.11 -11.46 13.10
CA ASN A 212 -13.21 -10.54 11.96
C ASN A 212 -13.61 -9.11 12.33
N PRO A 213 -14.67 -8.86 13.13
CA PRO A 213 -15.10 -7.50 13.41
C PRO A 213 -14.01 -6.65 14.09
N GLN A 214 -13.25 -7.23 15.01
CA GLN A 214 -12.17 -6.54 15.72
C GLN A 214 -11.04 -6.16 14.75
N TYR A 215 -10.61 -7.07 13.87
CA TYR A 215 -9.55 -6.84 12.90
C TYR A 215 -9.95 -5.79 11.87
N ILE A 216 -11.16 -5.89 11.34
CA ILE A 216 -11.72 -4.88 10.44
C ILE A 216 -11.74 -3.52 11.13
N GLN A 217 -12.19 -3.45 12.37
CA GLN A 217 -12.34 -2.20 13.11
C GLN A 217 -11.00 -1.48 13.29
N PHE A 218 -9.96 -2.13 13.83
CA PHE A 218 -8.71 -1.43 14.09
C PHE A 218 -7.95 -1.09 12.79
N LEU A 219 -8.01 -1.94 11.76
CA LEU A 219 -7.39 -1.65 10.47
C LEU A 219 -8.12 -0.50 9.75
N MET A 220 -9.45 -0.54 9.71
CA MET A 220 -10.25 0.49 9.05
C MET A 220 -10.09 1.83 9.77
N ASN A 221 -10.13 1.86 11.10
CA ASN A 221 -9.94 3.09 11.84
C ASN A 221 -8.60 3.75 11.51
N ALA A 222 -7.51 2.98 11.46
CA ALA A 222 -6.19 3.51 11.10
C ALA A 222 -6.15 4.09 9.68
N ILE A 223 -6.81 3.44 8.71
CA ILE A 223 -6.90 3.97 7.34
C ILE A 223 -7.76 5.23 7.30
N LEU A 224 -8.88 5.24 8.02
CA LEU A 224 -9.81 6.37 8.04
C LEU A 224 -9.26 7.60 8.78
N GLU A 225 -8.28 7.45 9.69
CA GLU A 225 -7.53 8.57 10.26
C GLU A 225 -6.85 9.39 9.17
N TYR A 226 -6.44 8.77 8.06
CA TYR A 226 -5.81 9.42 6.91
C TYR A 226 -6.75 9.63 5.72
N LYS A 227 -8.08 9.51 5.89
CA LYS A 227 -9.03 9.55 4.77
C LYS A 227 -8.92 10.82 3.91
N ASP A 228 -8.78 11.97 4.56
CA ASP A 228 -8.71 13.27 3.88
C ASP A 228 -7.35 13.43 3.16
N ASP A 229 -6.26 12.96 3.77
CA ASP A 229 -4.93 12.98 3.16
C ASP A 229 -4.87 12.03 1.95
N ILE A 230 -5.47 10.84 2.04
CA ILE A 230 -5.58 9.88 0.92
C ILE A 230 -6.39 10.50 -0.22
N PHE A 231 -7.53 11.11 0.10
CA PHE A 231 -8.36 11.79 -0.90
C PHE A 231 -7.60 12.93 -1.58
N LEU A 232 -6.96 13.79 -0.80
CA LEU A 232 -6.18 14.93 -1.32
C LEU A 232 -4.98 14.46 -2.16
N TYR A 233 -4.29 13.41 -1.75
CA TYR A 233 -3.18 12.82 -2.50
C TYR A 233 -3.64 12.37 -3.90
N ILE A 234 -4.75 11.62 -3.98
CA ILE A 234 -5.29 11.14 -5.26
C ILE A 234 -5.87 12.30 -6.08
N GLN A 235 -6.51 13.29 -5.43
CA GLN A 235 -6.99 14.50 -6.12
C GLN A 235 -5.83 15.29 -6.73
N GLN A 236 -4.72 15.43 -6.03
CA GLN A 236 -3.53 16.10 -6.54
C GLN A 236 -2.91 15.32 -7.71
N TYR A 237 -2.94 13.98 -7.64
CA TYR A 237 -2.51 13.10 -8.72
C TYR A 237 -3.39 13.27 -9.97
N TYR A 238 -4.70 13.39 -9.79
CA TYR A 238 -5.61 13.76 -10.88
C TYR A 238 -5.24 15.13 -11.49
N ARG A 239 -5.01 16.14 -10.66
CA ARG A 239 -4.61 17.48 -11.12
C ARG A 239 -3.26 17.47 -11.82
N PHE A 240 -2.34 16.62 -11.40
CA PHE A 240 -1.04 16.43 -12.04
C PHE A 240 -1.22 16.02 -13.51
N PHE A 241 -2.01 14.99 -13.80
CA PHE A 241 -2.26 14.57 -15.18
C PHE A 241 -3.07 15.58 -15.97
N MET A 242 -4.15 16.11 -15.42
CA MET A 242 -5.02 17.05 -16.14
C MET A 242 -4.32 18.35 -16.51
N LYS A 243 -3.41 18.84 -15.68
CA LYS A 243 -2.64 20.06 -15.91
C LYS A 243 -1.28 19.82 -16.58
N ARG A 244 -0.95 18.57 -16.92
CA ARG A 244 0.34 18.16 -17.50
C ARG A 244 1.53 18.77 -16.74
N LYS A 245 1.52 18.61 -15.43
CA LYS A 245 2.53 19.14 -14.53
C LYS A 245 3.87 18.42 -14.71
N SER A 246 4.96 19.10 -14.32
CA SER A 246 6.29 18.49 -14.33
C SER A 246 6.44 17.40 -13.26
N VAL A 247 7.35 16.47 -13.48
CA VAL A 247 7.65 15.36 -12.53
C VAL A 247 8.04 15.86 -11.14
N SER A 248 8.61 17.07 -11.04
CA SER A 248 8.92 17.70 -9.75
C SER A 248 7.68 18.06 -8.91
N GLU A 249 6.51 18.11 -9.54
CA GLU A 249 5.23 18.46 -8.90
C GLU A 249 4.36 17.23 -8.59
N ILE A 250 4.93 16.02 -8.67
CA ILE A 250 4.23 14.79 -8.30
C ILE A 250 3.80 14.88 -6.85
N PRO A 251 2.52 14.58 -6.54
CA PRO A 251 2.03 14.62 -5.16
C PRO A 251 2.73 13.60 -4.27
N VAL A 252 2.90 13.99 -3.01
CA VAL A 252 3.55 13.18 -1.96
C VAL A 252 2.53 12.94 -0.86
N PHE A 253 2.36 11.69 -0.46
CA PHE A 253 1.61 11.32 0.73
C PHE A 253 2.52 11.39 1.95
N ILE A 254 2.09 12.06 3.02
CA ILE A 254 2.89 12.27 4.24
C ILE A 254 2.22 11.56 5.41
N ILE A 255 2.99 10.78 6.15
CA ILE A 255 2.58 10.17 7.41
C ILE A 255 3.01 11.09 8.57
N HIS A 256 2.06 11.42 9.42
CA HIS A 256 2.24 12.30 10.60
C HIS A 256 2.58 11.51 11.86
#